data_f3a08aa934bf61cf5ae3dfe92a971be3
#
_entry.id   f3a08aa934bf61cf5ae3dfe92a971be3
#
_cell.length_a   1.000
_cell.length_b   1.000
_cell.length_c   1.000
_cell.angle_alpha   90.00
_cell.angle_beta   90.00
_cell.angle_gamma   90.00
#
_symmetry.space_group_name_H-M   'P 1'
#
loop_
_entity.id
_entity.type
_entity.pdbx_description
1 polymer ?
#
loop_
_entity_poly.entity_id
_entity_poly.type
_entity_poly.pdbx_seq_one_letter_code
_entity_poly.pdbx_strand_id
1 'polypeptide(L)'
;MYLSGKRFGARKFAANFDHKAMTEAIDYAHLRGVKVYVTVNTLIREDELLDLAEYLVQLYDLGADAILLQDLGAASLARRLVPDLERHASTQMTIHNLPGALYAAQGGFNRVVLAREVTIEEIKRWGQKMEKAGLGLEVFVNGALCYSYS
;
A
#
# COMPACT_ATOMS: atom_id res chain seq x y z
N MET A 1 -2.66 10.95 2.84
CA MET A 1 -3.72 10.43 3.78
C MET A 1 -4.01 8.98 3.45
N TYR A 2 -4.28 8.13 4.48
CA TYR A 2 -4.64 6.72 4.27
C TYR A 2 -6.13 6.52 4.45
N LEU A 3 -6.77 5.84 3.49
CA LEU A 3 -8.19 5.45 3.54
C LEU A 3 -8.33 3.93 3.37
N SER A 4 -9.42 3.38 3.89
CA SER A 4 -9.81 1.98 3.67
C SER A 4 -11.22 1.91 3.10
N GLY A 5 -11.37 1.21 1.99
CA GLY A 5 -12.69 0.87 1.45
C GLY A 5 -13.29 -0.33 2.19
N LYS A 6 -14.55 -0.62 1.90
CA LYS A 6 -15.28 -1.78 2.46
C LYS A 6 -14.72 -3.13 1.99
N ARG A 7 -13.94 -3.16 0.89
CA ARG A 7 -13.34 -4.36 0.31
C ARG A 7 -11.82 -4.35 0.46
N PHE A 8 -11.22 -5.52 0.64
CA PHE A 8 -9.78 -5.78 0.59
C PHE A 8 -8.89 -4.98 1.58
N GLY A 9 -9.48 -4.30 2.56
CA GLY A 9 -8.74 -3.62 3.61
C GLY A 9 -8.63 -4.47 4.88
N ALA A 10 -7.46 -4.51 5.51
CA ALA A 10 -7.22 -5.30 6.73
C ALA A 10 -8.07 -4.86 7.93
N ARG A 11 -8.57 -3.61 7.94
CA ARG A 11 -9.46 -3.10 8.99
C ARG A 11 -10.93 -3.29 8.64
N LYS A 12 -11.34 -4.51 8.33
CA LYS A 12 -12.70 -4.85 7.89
C LYS A 12 -13.82 -4.37 8.84
N PHE A 13 -13.56 -4.29 10.13
CA PHE A 13 -14.52 -3.91 11.17
C PHE A 13 -14.55 -2.41 11.49
N ALA A 14 -13.73 -1.59 10.82
CA ALA A 14 -13.77 -0.14 10.97
C ALA A 14 -14.91 0.46 10.13
N ALA A 15 -15.24 1.74 10.39
CA ALA A 15 -16.14 2.52 9.54
C ALA A 15 -15.43 2.83 8.20
N ASN A 16 -15.49 1.88 7.27
CA ASN A 16 -14.81 1.96 5.99
C ASN A 16 -15.66 2.72 4.96
N PHE A 17 -15.00 3.37 4.02
CA PHE A 17 -15.62 4.16 2.98
C PHE A 17 -16.32 3.27 1.94
N ASP A 18 -17.56 3.59 1.59
CA ASP A 18 -18.19 3.09 0.38
C ASP A 18 -17.72 3.92 -0.84
N HIS A 19 -18.21 3.57 -2.02
CA HIS A 19 -17.79 4.22 -3.26
C HIS A 19 -18.03 5.74 -3.23
N LYS A 20 -19.22 6.18 -2.82
CA LYS A 20 -19.58 7.61 -2.77
C LYS A 20 -18.71 8.36 -1.76
N ALA A 21 -18.62 7.84 -0.54
CA ALA A 21 -17.80 8.46 0.50
C ALA A 21 -16.31 8.50 0.13
N MET A 22 -15.81 7.47 -0.60
CA MET A 22 -14.43 7.43 -1.09
C MET A 22 -14.19 8.54 -2.11
N THR A 23 -15.10 8.73 -3.07
CA THR A 23 -15.03 9.84 -4.06
C THR A 23 -14.97 11.18 -3.36
N GLU A 24 -15.93 11.45 -2.48
CA GLU A 24 -16.00 12.72 -1.73
C GLU A 24 -14.71 12.97 -0.91
N ALA A 25 -14.16 11.92 -0.30
CA ALA A 25 -12.94 12.02 0.50
C ALA A 25 -11.69 12.29 -0.36
N ILE A 26 -11.58 11.66 -1.53
CA ILE A 26 -10.47 11.88 -2.47
C ILE A 26 -10.52 13.32 -3.00
N ASP A 27 -11.67 13.77 -3.48
CA ASP A 27 -11.88 15.13 -3.99
C ASP A 27 -11.56 16.17 -2.92
N TYR A 28 -12.07 15.96 -1.70
CA TYR A 28 -11.80 16.85 -0.58
C TYR A 28 -10.32 16.97 -0.22
N ALA A 29 -9.60 15.84 -0.26
CA ALA A 29 -8.16 15.77 0.00
C ALA A 29 -7.36 16.49 -1.11
N HIS A 30 -7.69 16.21 -2.37
CA HIS A 30 -7.00 16.77 -3.52
C HIS A 30 -7.16 18.29 -3.60
N LEU A 31 -8.34 18.83 -3.30
CA LEU A 31 -8.57 20.28 -3.20
C LEU A 31 -7.67 20.96 -2.16
N ARG A 32 -7.05 20.20 -1.26
CA ARG A 32 -6.11 20.68 -0.23
C ARG A 32 -4.67 20.25 -0.46
N GLY A 33 -4.37 19.73 -1.65
CA GLY A 33 -3.04 19.25 -2.02
C GLY A 33 -2.59 17.99 -1.25
N VAL A 34 -3.55 17.22 -0.70
CA VAL A 34 -3.25 16.01 0.09
C VAL A 34 -3.43 14.77 -0.77
N LYS A 35 -2.36 13.98 -0.94
CA LYS A 35 -2.41 12.68 -1.60
C LYS A 35 -3.20 11.65 -0.79
N VAL A 36 -3.94 10.79 -1.49
CA VAL A 36 -4.76 9.73 -0.91
C VAL A 36 -4.23 8.36 -1.30
N TYR A 37 -3.93 7.54 -0.28
CA TYR A 37 -3.46 6.17 -0.43
C TYR A 37 -4.51 5.21 0.11
N VAL A 38 -4.94 4.26 -0.72
CA VAL A 38 -6.02 3.34 -0.35
C VAL A 38 -5.45 1.97 0.03
N THR A 39 -5.87 1.45 1.18
CA THR A 39 -5.43 0.12 1.63
C THR A 39 -6.18 -0.99 0.89
N VAL A 40 -5.41 -1.85 0.22
CA VAL A 40 -5.83 -3.10 -0.43
C VAL A 40 -4.90 -4.20 0.09
N ASN A 41 -4.79 -4.30 1.40
CA ASN A 41 -3.72 -4.98 2.10
C ASN A 41 -4.18 -6.24 2.85
N THR A 42 -5.06 -7.01 2.22
CA THR A 42 -5.41 -8.37 2.61
C THR A 42 -4.79 -9.39 1.65
N LEU A 43 -4.71 -10.65 2.07
CA LEU A 43 -4.46 -11.76 1.16
C LEU A 43 -5.70 -11.99 0.29
N ILE A 44 -5.49 -12.36 -0.97
CA ILE A 44 -6.53 -12.49 -1.99
C ILE A 44 -6.66 -13.95 -2.39
N ARG A 45 -7.88 -14.47 -2.34
CA ARG A 45 -8.18 -15.82 -2.83
C ARG A 45 -8.38 -15.81 -4.34
N GLU A 46 -8.22 -16.96 -4.97
CA GLU A 46 -8.37 -17.11 -6.42
C GLU A 46 -9.75 -16.64 -6.93
N ASP A 47 -10.80 -16.94 -6.18
CA ASP A 47 -12.17 -16.55 -6.50
C ASP A 47 -12.48 -15.06 -6.29
N GLU A 48 -11.59 -14.31 -5.64
CA GLU A 48 -11.71 -12.86 -5.42
C GLU A 48 -10.96 -12.01 -6.48
N LEU A 49 -10.18 -12.63 -7.37
CA LEU A 49 -9.32 -11.90 -8.31
C LEU A 49 -10.10 -11.03 -9.29
N LEU A 50 -11.28 -11.45 -9.75
CA LEU A 50 -12.12 -10.63 -10.64
C LEU A 50 -12.66 -9.40 -9.90
N ASP A 51 -13.19 -9.59 -8.70
CA ASP A 51 -13.68 -8.49 -7.86
C ASP A 51 -12.54 -7.51 -7.50
N LEU A 52 -11.34 -8.03 -7.27
CA LEU A 52 -10.15 -7.20 -7.05
C LEU A 52 -9.80 -6.40 -8.30
N ALA A 53 -9.83 -7.01 -9.49
CA ALA A 53 -9.53 -6.33 -10.75
C ALA A 53 -10.46 -5.13 -10.97
N GLU A 54 -11.77 -5.33 -10.80
CA GLU A 54 -12.76 -4.26 -10.88
C GLU A 54 -12.50 -3.15 -9.84
N TYR A 55 -12.17 -3.55 -8.61
CA TYR A 55 -11.89 -2.60 -7.54
C TYR A 55 -10.64 -1.76 -7.80
N LEU A 56 -9.58 -2.36 -8.35
CA LEU A 56 -8.35 -1.64 -8.71
C LEU A 56 -8.61 -0.58 -9.79
N VAL A 57 -9.40 -0.93 -10.81
CA VAL A 57 -9.81 0.03 -11.85
C VAL A 57 -10.66 1.15 -11.24
N GLN A 58 -11.62 0.83 -10.38
CA GLN A 58 -12.41 1.83 -9.67
C GLN A 58 -11.55 2.81 -8.88
N LEU A 59 -10.55 2.33 -8.13
CA LEU A 59 -9.65 3.19 -7.35
C LEU A 59 -8.82 4.11 -8.25
N TYR A 60 -8.39 3.60 -9.39
CA TYR A 60 -7.67 4.40 -10.39
C TYR A 60 -8.58 5.50 -10.96
N ASP A 61 -9.80 5.16 -11.37
CA ASP A 61 -10.78 6.11 -11.92
C ASP A 61 -11.21 7.18 -10.91
N LEU A 62 -11.27 6.82 -9.62
CA LEU A 62 -11.52 7.76 -8.53
C LEU A 62 -10.33 8.69 -8.23
N GLY A 63 -9.18 8.47 -8.84
CA GLY A 63 -8.00 9.30 -8.67
C GLY A 63 -7.21 9.00 -7.39
N ALA A 64 -7.27 7.77 -6.86
CA ALA A 64 -6.36 7.39 -5.79
C ALA A 64 -4.91 7.56 -6.23
N ASP A 65 -4.05 8.17 -5.38
CA ASP A 65 -2.65 8.41 -5.72
C ASP A 65 -1.79 7.14 -5.57
N ALA A 66 -2.15 6.25 -4.66
CA ALA A 66 -1.48 4.96 -4.48
C ALA A 66 -2.40 3.93 -3.81
N ILE A 67 -2.02 2.67 -3.95
CA ILE A 67 -2.61 1.54 -3.21
C ILE A 67 -1.56 0.85 -2.35
N LEU A 68 -1.95 0.45 -1.15
CA LEU A 68 -1.11 -0.38 -0.26
C LEU A 68 -1.49 -1.84 -0.44
N LEU A 69 -0.51 -2.66 -0.77
CA LEU A 69 -0.70 -4.08 -1.08
C LEU A 69 0.09 -4.96 -0.12
N GLN A 70 -0.46 -6.14 0.18
CA GLN A 70 0.21 -7.21 0.90
C GLN A 70 0.43 -8.43 -0.01
N ASP A 71 -0.55 -8.73 -0.86
CA ASP A 71 -0.58 -9.91 -1.71
C ASP A 71 0.23 -9.70 -2.99
N LEU A 72 1.13 -10.62 -3.32
CA LEU A 72 1.99 -10.53 -4.52
C LEU A 72 1.20 -10.72 -5.81
N GLY A 73 0.15 -11.55 -5.79
CA GLY A 73 -0.76 -11.75 -6.93
C GLY A 73 -1.53 -10.47 -7.22
N ALA A 74 -2.05 -9.82 -6.16
CA ALA A 74 -2.69 -8.51 -6.26
C ALA A 74 -1.75 -7.44 -6.81
N ALA A 75 -0.48 -7.42 -6.38
CA ALA A 75 0.54 -6.50 -6.89
C ALA A 75 0.82 -6.73 -8.38
N SER A 76 0.95 -8.00 -8.79
CA SER A 76 1.12 -8.37 -10.20
C SER A 76 -0.08 -7.96 -11.05
N LEU A 77 -1.29 -8.15 -10.54
CA LEU A 77 -2.53 -7.76 -11.22
C LEU A 77 -2.62 -6.23 -11.36
N ALA A 78 -2.39 -5.49 -10.29
CA ALA A 78 -2.39 -4.03 -10.30
C ALA A 78 -1.38 -3.46 -11.30
N ARG A 79 -0.16 -4.02 -11.34
CA ARG A 79 0.87 -3.62 -12.31
C ARG A 79 0.43 -3.75 -13.77
N ARG A 80 -0.43 -4.72 -14.08
CA ARG A 80 -0.92 -4.97 -15.45
C ARG A 80 -2.15 -4.13 -15.79
N LEU A 81 -3.06 -3.96 -14.85
CA LEU A 81 -4.34 -3.28 -15.09
C LEU A 81 -4.25 -1.76 -14.94
N VAL A 82 -3.51 -1.30 -13.96
CA VAL A 82 -3.39 0.13 -13.59
C VAL A 82 -1.91 0.49 -13.38
N PRO A 83 -1.07 0.43 -14.44
CA PRO A 83 0.38 0.57 -14.33
C PRO A 83 0.81 1.91 -13.73
N ASP A 84 0.02 2.97 -13.95
CA ASP A 84 0.32 4.33 -13.49
C ASP A 84 -0.07 4.57 -12.03
N LEU A 85 -0.88 3.69 -11.43
CA LEU A 85 -1.23 3.77 -10.01
C LEU A 85 -0.06 3.30 -9.16
N GLU A 86 0.46 4.19 -8.28
CA GLU A 86 1.56 3.82 -7.38
C GLU A 86 1.19 2.64 -6.48
N ARG A 87 2.11 1.71 -6.31
CA ARG A 87 2.00 0.52 -5.46
C ARG A 87 2.94 0.65 -4.28
N HIS A 88 2.39 0.66 -3.08
CA HIS A 88 3.14 0.69 -1.85
C HIS A 88 3.07 -0.69 -1.17
N ALA A 89 4.21 -1.25 -0.80
CA ALA A 89 4.26 -2.47 -0.02
C ALA A 89 3.79 -2.17 1.40
N SER A 90 2.70 -2.81 1.81
CA SER A 90 2.17 -2.67 3.16
C SER A 90 3.15 -3.21 4.20
N THR A 91 3.10 -2.69 5.43
CA THR A 91 3.82 -3.28 6.57
C THR A 91 3.49 -4.76 6.77
N GLN A 92 2.30 -5.19 6.38
CA GLN A 92 1.87 -6.60 6.42
C GLN A 92 2.64 -7.52 5.46
N MET A 93 3.43 -6.99 4.53
CA MET A 93 4.39 -7.78 3.76
C MET A 93 5.63 -8.17 4.58
N THR A 94 5.75 -7.67 5.80
CA THR A 94 6.82 -7.99 6.75
C THR A 94 8.22 -7.77 6.15
N ILE A 95 8.41 -6.66 5.43
CA ILE A 95 9.71 -6.31 4.83
C ILE A 95 10.59 -5.71 5.93
N HIS A 96 11.55 -6.50 6.42
CA HIS A 96 12.41 -6.14 7.56
C HIS A 96 13.92 -6.27 7.24
N ASN A 97 14.29 -6.37 5.97
CA ASN A 97 15.69 -6.34 5.53
C ASN A 97 15.84 -5.70 4.16
N LEU A 98 17.05 -5.23 3.85
CA LEU A 98 17.34 -4.56 2.61
C LEU A 98 17.11 -5.43 1.35
N PRO A 99 17.50 -6.72 1.32
CA PRO A 99 17.19 -7.57 0.17
C PRO A 99 15.70 -7.66 -0.13
N GLY A 100 14.85 -7.78 0.90
CA GLY A 100 13.39 -7.79 0.74
C GLY A 100 12.86 -6.47 0.17
N ALA A 101 13.38 -5.33 0.64
CA ALA A 101 13.01 -4.01 0.11
C ALA A 101 13.42 -3.86 -1.37
N LEU A 102 14.64 -4.28 -1.74
CA LEU A 102 15.09 -4.23 -3.13
C LEU A 102 14.32 -5.19 -4.04
N TYR A 103 13.91 -6.35 -3.52
CA TYR A 103 13.04 -7.28 -4.24
C TYR A 103 11.67 -6.67 -4.51
N ALA A 104 11.09 -5.94 -3.55
CA ALA A 104 9.85 -5.20 -3.75
C ALA A 104 10.00 -4.14 -4.87
N ALA A 105 11.12 -3.40 -4.91
CA ALA A 105 11.39 -2.45 -5.99
C ALA A 105 11.39 -3.14 -7.37
N GLN A 106 12.05 -4.30 -7.50
CA GLN A 106 12.04 -5.10 -8.73
C GLN A 106 10.63 -5.59 -9.09
N GLY A 107 9.79 -5.89 -8.09
CA GLY A 107 8.38 -6.22 -8.24
C GLY A 107 7.49 -5.06 -8.69
N GLY A 108 8.05 -3.84 -8.78
CA GLY A 108 7.34 -2.65 -9.23
C GLY A 108 6.63 -1.88 -8.12
N PHE A 109 7.05 -2.07 -6.87
CA PHE A 109 6.62 -1.20 -5.79
C PHE A 109 7.39 0.12 -5.81
N ASN A 110 6.67 1.21 -5.60
CA ASN A 110 7.22 2.58 -5.58
C ASN A 110 7.64 2.99 -4.16
N ARG A 111 7.08 2.32 -3.14
CA ARG A 111 7.35 2.59 -1.72
C ARG A 111 7.21 1.31 -0.90
N VAL A 112 7.97 1.25 0.19
CA VAL A 112 7.85 0.18 1.19
C VAL A 112 7.56 0.79 2.56
N VAL A 113 6.50 0.32 3.21
CA VAL A 113 6.26 0.54 4.64
C VAL A 113 6.99 -0.57 5.38
N LEU A 114 8.12 -0.24 6.01
CA LEU A 114 8.95 -1.22 6.69
C LEU A 114 8.24 -1.85 7.89
N ALA A 115 8.63 -3.07 8.19
CA ALA A 115 8.26 -3.73 9.43
C ALA A 115 8.72 -2.91 10.63
N ARG A 116 7.95 -2.95 11.72
CA ARG A 116 8.20 -2.13 12.93
C ARG A 116 9.43 -2.55 13.71
N GLU A 117 9.93 -3.75 13.43
CA GLU A 117 11.13 -4.34 14.04
C GLU A 117 12.43 -3.77 13.49
N VAL A 118 12.36 -3.02 12.38
CA VAL A 118 13.54 -2.42 11.75
C VAL A 118 14.03 -1.23 12.58
N THR A 119 15.31 -1.25 12.93
CA THR A 119 15.93 -0.21 13.74
C THR A 119 16.30 1.03 12.91
N ILE A 120 16.44 2.18 13.59
CA ILE A 120 16.86 3.44 12.94
C ILE A 120 18.23 3.30 12.29
N GLU A 121 19.16 2.55 12.91
CA GLU A 121 20.50 2.28 12.39
C GLU A 121 20.46 1.49 11.08
N GLU A 122 19.56 0.52 10.98
CA GLU A 122 19.32 -0.24 9.74
C GLU A 122 18.74 0.65 8.66
N ILE A 123 17.73 1.45 8.98
CA ILE A 123 17.11 2.41 8.05
C ILE A 123 18.17 3.36 7.48
N LYS A 124 19.03 3.93 8.33
CA LYS A 124 20.11 4.82 7.88
C LYS A 124 21.08 4.12 6.92
N ARG A 125 21.42 2.85 7.17
CA ARG A 125 22.31 2.05 6.29
C ARG A 125 21.65 1.71 4.95
N TRP A 126 20.33 1.56 4.92
CA TRP A 126 19.61 1.16 3.70
C TRP A 126 19.19 2.34 2.84
N GLY A 127 18.98 3.52 3.44
CA GLY A 127 18.38 4.69 2.79
C GLY A 127 18.97 5.02 1.42
N GLN A 128 20.28 5.17 1.33
CA GLN A 128 20.96 5.46 0.06
C GLN A 128 20.78 4.37 -1.01
N LYS A 129 20.70 3.10 -0.59
CA LYS A 129 20.53 1.99 -1.55
C LYS A 129 19.08 1.91 -2.04
N MET A 130 18.12 2.23 -1.17
CA MET A 130 16.71 2.31 -1.54
C MET A 130 16.45 3.50 -2.46
N GLU A 131 17.03 4.65 -2.17
CA GLU A 131 16.97 5.85 -3.01
C GLU A 131 17.51 5.59 -4.41
N LYS A 132 18.67 4.94 -4.53
CA LYS A 132 19.26 4.53 -5.82
C LYS A 132 18.38 3.54 -6.58
N ALA A 133 17.59 2.75 -5.90
CA ALA A 133 16.59 1.84 -6.50
C ALA A 133 15.27 2.54 -6.86
N GLY A 134 15.15 3.85 -6.64
CA GLY A 134 13.91 4.60 -6.85
C GLY A 134 12.78 4.20 -5.89
N LEU A 135 13.11 3.61 -4.73
CA LEU A 135 12.15 3.08 -3.78
C LEU A 135 11.95 4.05 -2.61
N GLY A 136 10.74 4.55 -2.44
CA GLY A 136 10.34 5.34 -1.28
C GLY A 136 10.31 4.51 0.00
N LEU A 137 10.56 5.17 1.12
CA LEU A 137 10.56 4.56 2.45
C LEU A 137 9.48 5.19 3.32
N GLU A 138 8.79 4.35 4.08
CA GLU A 138 7.87 4.77 5.13
C GLU A 138 8.03 3.90 6.37
N VAL A 139 7.88 4.51 7.56
CA VAL A 139 8.00 3.82 8.84
C VAL A 139 6.93 4.29 9.81
N PHE A 140 6.50 3.41 10.69
CA PHE A 140 5.65 3.78 11.82
C PHE A 140 6.50 4.40 12.93
N VAL A 141 6.21 5.64 13.30
CA VAL A 141 6.83 6.32 14.46
C VAL A 141 5.93 6.25 15.70
N ASN A 142 4.62 6.03 15.51
CA ASN A 142 3.64 5.81 16.58
C ASN A 142 2.48 4.96 16.04
N GLY A 143 1.93 4.09 16.85
CA GLY A 143 0.80 3.24 16.46
C GLY A 143 0.55 2.12 17.47
N ALA A 144 -0.58 1.42 17.29
CA ALA A 144 -0.91 0.25 18.10
C ALA A 144 0.09 -0.90 17.82
N LEU A 145 0.45 -1.63 18.86
CA LEU A 145 1.27 -2.83 18.72
C LEU A 145 0.49 -3.94 18.01
N CYS A 146 1.18 -4.69 17.16
CA CYS A 146 0.67 -5.94 16.58
C CYS A 146 1.19 -7.13 17.38
N TYR A 147 0.41 -8.21 17.46
CA TYR A 147 0.83 -9.47 18.12
C TYR A 147 1.79 -10.29 17.26
N SER A 148 1.78 -10.07 15.94
CA SER A 148 2.65 -10.76 14.99
C SER A 148 3.68 -9.79 14.39
N TYR A 149 4.71 -10.34 13.78
CA TYR A 149 5.63 -9.57 12.94
C TYR A 149 4.85 -8.76 11.89
N SER A 150 5.26 -7.56 11.67
CA SER A 150 4.58 -6.63 10.74
C SER A 150 5.56 -5.90 9.82
#